data_f7e024fb6c222d30db83abc47d103642
#
_entry.id   f7e024fb6c222d30db83abc47d103642
#
_cell.length_a   1.000
_cell.length_b   1.000
_cell.length_c   1.000
_cell.angle_alpha   90.00
_cell.angle_beta   90.00
_cell.angle_gamma   90.00
#
_symmetry.space_group_name_H-M   'P 1'
#
loop_
_entity.id
_entity.type
_entity.pdbx_description
1 polymer ?
#
loop_
_entity_poly.entity_id
_entity_poly.type
_entity_poly.pdbx_seq_one_letter_code
_entity_poly.pdbx_strand_id
1 'polypeptide(L)'
;MVYFYSMPNDCYNYLEAPDGDISLIADYFSTRKRAYSKLPDTFLDFTKIVRAPKKLSNPYDWCVENWGTRSNSYDGQVTEDGISFNTAWSPPSQAIAALANQINQPLRMVYDEPGMDFCGEVLAYPDGTYEDNCYSPRGDAPDNLREELMIDEEKKLNENFK
;
A
#
# COMPACT_ATOMS: atom_id res chain seq x y z
N MET A 1 4.83 6.87 -32.56
CA MET A 1 4.23 7.47 -31.36
C MET A 1 4.85 6.77 -30.16
N VAL A 2 5.79 7.42 -29.47
CA VAL A 2 6.46 6.84 -28.30
C VAL A 2 5.53 7.10 -27.12
N TYR A 3 4.85 6.08 -26.65
CA TYR A 3 4.15 6.15 -25.38
C TYR A 3 5.21 6.21 -24.27
N PHE A 4 5.45 7.39 -23.74
CA PHE A 4 6.09 7.50 -22.45
C PHE A 4 5.12 6.90 -21.41
N TYR A 5 5.33 5.64 -21.04
CA TYR A 5 4.79 5.14 -19.78
C TYR A 5 5.45 5.96 -18.67
N SER A 6 4.77 6.99 -18.22
CA SER A 6 5.08 7.64 -16.96
C SER A 6 5.01 6.53 -15.90
N MET A 7 6.16 6.18 -15.34
CA MET A 7 6.16 5.29 -14.18
C MET A 7 5.34 5.97 -13.08
N PRO A 8 4.37 5.28 -12.47
CA PRO A 8 3.61 5.87 -11.39
C PRO A 8 4.55 6.21 -10.23
N ASN A 9 4.21 7.24 -9.45
CA ASN A 9 4.86 7.43 -8.17
C ASN A 9 4.59 6.22 -7.28
N ASP A 10 5.63 5.70 -6.65
CA ASP A 10 5.49 4.62 -5.69
C ASP A 10 4.96 5.16 -4.36
N CYS A 11 3.88 4.57 -3.89
CA CYS A 11 3.44 4.68 -2.51
C CYS A 11 3.96 3.45 -1.75
N TYR A 12 4.90 3.67 -0.84
CA TYR A 12 5.41 2.63 0.04
C TYR A 12 4.38 2.32 1.12
N ASN A 13 4.15 1.04 1.41
CA ASN A 13 3.24 0.59 2.46
C ASN A 13 3.92 -0.46 3.33
N TYR A 14 3.71 -0.38 4.64
CA TYR A 14 4.09 -1.40 5.60
C TYR A 14 2.88 -1.81 6.41
N LEU A 15 2.52 -3.10 6.30
CA LEU A 15 1.34 -3.70 6.93
C LEU A 15 1.74 -4.63 8.06
N GLU A 16 1.10 -4.50 9.21
CA GLU A 16 1.28 -5.34 10.38
C GLU A 16 -0.06 -5.70 11.04
N ALA A 17 -0.04 -6.74 11.86
CA ALA A 17 -1.15 -7.15 12.73
C ALA A 17 -0.73 -6.96 14.19
N PRO A 18 -0.97 -5.79 14.82
CA PRO A 18 -0.40 -5.43 16.12
C PRO A 18 -0.75 -6.39 17.25
N ASP A 19 -1.98 -6.89 17.26
CA ASP A 19 -2.51 -7.79 18.30
C ASP A 19 -2.94 -9.14 17.72
N GLY A 20 -2.42 -9.50 16.54
CA GLY A 20 -2.86 -10.67 15.80
C GLY A 20 -1.73 -11.43 15.14
N ASP A 21 -2.11 -12.26 14.19
CA ASP A 21 -1.21 -13.11 13.42
C ASP A 21 -1.17 -12.67 11.96
N ILE A 22 -0.09 -12.02 11.56
CA ILE A 22 0.10 -11.58 10.17
C ILE A 22 0.16 -12.76 9.19
N SER A 23 0.44 -13.97 9.64
CA SER A 23 0.46 -15.14 8.76
C SER A 23 -0.90 -15.47 8.14
N LEU A 24 -2.00 -14.98 8.73
CA LEU A 24 -3.35 -15.14 8.18
C LEU A 24 -3.55 -14.49 6.81
N ILE A 25 -2.66 -13.57 6.41
CA ILE A 25 -2.72 -12.97 5.08
C ILE A 25 -2.05 -13.82 3.99
N ALA A 26 -1.43 -14.95 4.34
CA ALA A 26 -0.66 -15.76 3.40
C ALA A 26 -1.46 -16.24 2.18
N ASP A 27 -2.76 -16.52 2.36
CA ASP A 27 -3.65 -16.94 1.26
C ASP A 27 -3.92 -15.86 0.22
N TYR A 28 -3.63 -14.60 0.55
CA TYR A 28 -3.83 -13.45 -0.32
C TYR A 28 -2.59 -13.07 -1.14
N PHE A 29 -1.47 -13.75 -0.95
CA PHE A 29 -0.29 -13.54 -1.79
C PHE A 29 -0.53 -14.08 -3.21
N SER A 30 0.04 -13.38 -4.19
CA SER A 30 0.00 -13.84 -5.57
C SER A 30 0.87 -15.09 -5.75
N THR A 31 0.30 -16.09 -6.40
CA THR A 31 1.02 -17.30 -6.82
C THR A 31 1.50 -17.23 -8.28
N ARG A 32 1.12 -16.17 -9.01
CA ARG A 32 1.42 -16.01 -10.43
C ARG A 32 2.65 -15.12 -10.63
N LYS A 33 3.67 -15.68 -11.30
CA LYS A 33 4.78 -14.90 -11.85
C LYS A 33 4.46 -14.53 -13.31
N ARG A 34 4.70 -13.26 -13.69
CA ARG A 34 4.53 -12.79 -15.06
C ARG A 34 5.76 -13.19 -15.88
N ALA A 35 5.64 -14.22 -16.72
CA ALA A 35 6.78 -14.80 -17.48
C ALA A 35 7.44 -13.83 -18.48
N TYR A 36 6.74 -12.78 -18.97
CA TYR A 36 7.22 -11.90 -20.05
C TYR A 36 6.78 -10.42 -19.91
N SER A 37 6.49 -9.96 -18.71
CA SER A 37 6.06 -8.56 -18.49
C SER A 37 7.23 -7.70 -18.00
N LYS A 38 7.32 -6.46 -18.50
CA LYS A 38 8.20 -5.42 -17.93
C LYS A 38 7.67 -4.84 -16.61
N LEU A 39 6.45 -5.22 -16.21
CA LEU A 39 5.84 -4.80 -14.96
C LEU A 39 6.26 -5.76 -13.85
N PRO A 40 6.47 -5.26 -12.62
CA PRO A 40 6.80 -6.09 -11.48
C PRO A 40 5.69 -7.10 -11.17
N ASP A 41 6.07 -8.23 -10.57
CA ASP A 41 5.12 -9.24 -10.12
C ASP A 41 4.21 -8.67 -9.03
N THR A 42 2.93 -9.07 -9.05
CA THR A 42 2.01 -8.81 -7.96
C THR A 42 2.46 -9.55 -6.70
N PHE A 43 2.45 -8.85 -5.56
CA PHE A 43 2.83 -9.41 -4.27
C PHE A 43 1.61 -9.78 -3.43
N LEU A 44 0.96 -8.81 -2.77
CA LEU A 44 -0.34 -8.98 -2.14
C LEU A 44 -1.43 -8.78 -3.20
N ASP A 45 -2.22 -9.80 -3.46
CA ASP A 45 -3.18 -9.79 -4.57
C ASP A 45 -4.54 -9.26 -4.14
N PHE A 46 -4.80 -7.99 -4.43
CA PHE A 46 -6.07 -7.34 -4.07
C PHE A 46 -7.28 -7.97 -4.75
N THR A 47 -7.12 -8.68 -5.88
CA THR A 47 -8.22 -9.41 -6.53
C THR A 47 -8.72 -10.58 -5.69
N LYS A 48 -7.89 -11.12 -4.79
CA LYS A 48 -8.28 -12.14 -3.82
C LYS A 48 -9.03 -11.55 -2.62
N ILE A 49 -8.90 -10.24 -2.38
CA ILE A 49 -9.55 -9.54 -1.28
C ILE A 49 -10.88 -8.96 -1.75
N VAL A 50 -10.84 -8.11 -2.79
CA VAL A 50 -12.02 -7.49 -3.41
C VAL A 50 -11.98 -7.78 -4.91
N ARG A 51 -12.79 -8.71 -5.36
CA ARG A 51 -12.77 -9.18 -6.75
C ARG A 51 -13.40 -8.16 -7.69
N ALA A 52 -12.64 -7.76 -8.71
CA ALA A 52 -13.14 -6.90 -9.76
C ALA A 52 -14.18 -7.62 -10.66
N PRO A 53 -15.22 -6.91 -11.12
CA PRO A 53 -16.13 -7.42 -12.15
C PRO A 53 -15.38 -7.77 -13.44
N LYS A 54 -15.89 -8.75 -14.19
CA LYS A 54 -15.25 -9.20 -15.44
C LYS A 54 -15.22 -8.15 -16.55
N LYS A 55 -16.16 -7.21 -16.53
CA LYS A 55 -16.27 -6.11 -17.50
C LYS A 55 -16.36 -4.80 -16.74
N LEU A 56 -15.39 -3.92 -16.96
CA LEU A 56 -15.33 -2.59 -16.39
C LEU A 56 -15.16 -1.57 -17.51
N SER A 57 -15.96 -0.49 -17.47
CA SER A 57 -15.81 0.65 -18.38
C SER A 57 -14.55 1.44 -18.08
N ASN A 58 -14.21 1.61 -16.79
CA ASN A 58 -12.99 2.24 -16.32
C ASN A 58 -12.35 1.42 -15.19
N PRO A 59 -11.39 0.53 -15.51
CA PRO A 59 -10.72 -0.29 -14.52
C PRO A 59 -9.97 0.51 -13.46
N TYR A 60 -9.37 1.65 -13.81
CA TYR A 60 -8.62 2.47 -12.86
C TYR A 60 -9.51 3.11 -11.80
N ASP A 61 -10.63 3.70 -12.21
CA ASP A 61 -11.57 4.31 -11.27
C ASP A 61 -12.16 3.25 -10.32
N TRP A 62 -12.50 2.08 -10.85
CA TRP A 62 -12.97 0.98 -10.03
C TRP A 62 -11.92 0.57 -8.98
N CYS A 63 -10.65 0.45 -9.36
CA CYS A 63 -9.57 0.08 -8.44
C CYS A 63 -9.42 1.15 -7.33
N VAL A 64 -9.44 2.43 -7.68
CA VAL A 64 -9.35 3.52 -6.69
C VAL A 64 -10.54 3.49 -5.71
N GLU A 65 -11.76 3.27 -6.21
CA GLU A 65 -12.96 3.22 -5.37
C GLU A 65 -13.01 2.00 -4.45
N ASN A 66 -12.52 0.84 -4.91
CA ASN A 66 -12.68 -0.42 -4.19
C ASN A 66 -11.41 -0.94 -3.50
N TRP A 67 -10.24 -0.52 -3.96
CA TRP A 67 -8.95 -0.86 -3.34
C TRP A 67 -8.26 0.34 -2.68
N GLY A 68 -8.56 1.57 -3.11
CA GLY A 68 -7.89 2.79 -2.70
C GLY A 68 -6.70 3.19 -3.57
N THR A 69 -6.31 2.34 -4.51
CA THR A 69 -5.15 2.53 -5.40
C THR A 69 -5.46 2.07 -6.82
N ARG A 70 -4.69 2.56 -7.79
CA ARG A 70 -4.95 2.32 -9.22
C ARG A 70 -4.59 0.93 -9.72
N SER A 71 -3.73 0.21 -8.99
CA SER A 71 -3.21 -1.10 -9.42
C SER A 71 -3.01 -2.03 -8.25
N ASN A 72 -2.75 -3.30 -8.55
CA ASN A 72 -2.35 -4.28 -7.55
C ASN A 72 -0.98 -3.94 -6.94
N SER A 73 -0.65 -4.53 -5.80
CA SER A 73 0.63 -4.32 -5.12
C SER A 73 1.81 -4.93 -5.88
N TYR A 74 3.01 -4.40 -5.67
CA TYR A 74 4.26 -4.88 -6.27
C TYR A 74 5.45 -4.61 -5.34
N ASP A 75 6.62 -5.14 -5.69
CA ASP A 75 7.89 -4.98 -4.95
C ASP A 75 7.75 -5.29 -3.46
N GLY A 76 7.13 -6.44 -3.16
CA GLY A 76 6.83 -6.82 -1.80
C GLY A 76 7.90 -7.65 -1.13
N GLN A 77 7.96 -7.53 0.20
CA GLN A 77 8.83 -8.33 1.07
C GLN A 77 8.08 -8.74 2.34
N VAL A 78 8.34 -9.96 2.80
CA VAL A 78 7.93 -10.41 4.13
C VAL A 78 9.05 -10.09 5.11
N THR A 79 8.70 -9.44 6.21
CA THR A 79 9.59 -9.16 7.34
C THR A 79 9.21 -9.99 8.55
N GLU A 80 9.95 -9.90 9.66
CA GLU A 80 9.65 -10.61 10.90
C GLU A 80 8.26 -10.21 11.45
N ASP A 81 7.92 -8.93 11.39
CA ASP A 81 6.74 -8.36 12.05
C ASP A 81 5.60 -7.98 11.08
N GLY A 82 5.82 -8.07 9.79
CA GLY A 82 4.84 -7.64 8.81
C GLY A 82 5.24 -7.86 7.36
N ILE A 83 4.65 -7.06 6.48
CA ILE A 83 4.99 -7.04 5.06
C ILE A 83 5.14 -5.60 4.56
N SER A 84 6.09 -5.38 3.66
CA SER A 84 6.20 -4.14 2.90
C SER A 84 5.87 -4.38 1.43
N PHE A 85 5.28 -3.40 0.79
CA PHE A 85 4.98 -3.43 -0.64
C PHE A 85 4.70 -2.02 -1.17
N ASN A 86 4.78 -1.87 -2.49
CA ASN A 86 4.43 -0.63 -3.17
C ASN A 86 3.07 -0.71 -3.84
N THR A 87 2.42 0.44 -3.95
CA THR A 87 1.22 0.67 -4.76
C THR A 87 1.38 1.95 -5.59
N ALA A 88 0.61 2.08 -6.65
CA ALA A 88 0.68 3.22 -7.54
C ALA A 88 -0.10 4.43 -6.99
N TRP A 89 0.59 5.52 -6.70
CA TRP A 89 0.07 6.86 -6.33
C TRP A 89 -0.58 6.99 -4.95
N SER A 90 -1.19 5.95 -4.39
CA SER A 90 -1.97 6.03 -3.15
C SER A 90 -1.97 4.71 -2.39
N PRO A 91 -2.22 4.73 -1.06
CA PRO A 91 -2.31 3.54 -0.25
C PRO A 91 -3.59 2.74 -0.56
N PRO A 92 -3.57 1.40 -0.40
CA PRO A 92 -4.73 0.54 -0.66
C PRO A 92 -5.69 0.46 0.54
N SER A 93 -6.11 1.60 1.09
CA SER A 93 -6.84 1.68 2.37
C SER A 93 -8.10 0.82 2.39
N GLN A 94 -8.90 0.84 1.30
CA GLN A 94 -10.13 0.05 1.19
C GLN A 94 -9.85 -1.45 1.09
N ALA A 95 -8.81 -1.86 0.36
CA ALA A 95 -8.41 -3.27 0.27
C ALA A 95 -7.97 -3.79 1.64
N ILE A 96 -7.23 -3.00 2.41
CA ILE A 96 -6.77 -3.39 3.75
C ILE A 96 -7.94 -3.47 4.74
N ALA A 97 -8.92 -2.57 4.65
CA ALA A 97 -10.15 -2.64 5.44
C ALA A 97 -10.94 -3.94 5.14
N ALA A 98 -11.09 -4.30 3.88
CA ALA A 98 -11.72 -5.55 3.48
C ALA A 98 -10.93 -6.78 3.96
N LEU A 99 -9.60 -6.72 3.92
CA LEU A 99 -8.74 -7.79 4.43
C LEU A 99 -8.90 -7.99 5.93
N ALA A 100 -8.89 -6.92 6.73
CA ALA A 100 -9.12 -6.97 8.18
C ALA A 100 -10.45 -7.64 8.53
N ASN A 101 -11.51 -7.35 7.76
CA ASN A 101 -12.81 -7.99 7.91
C ASN A 101 -12.75 -9.50 7.59
N GLN A 102 -12.11 -9.89 6.48
CA GLN A 102 -12.05 -11.28 6.06
C GLN A 102 -11.24 -12.17 7.00
N ILE A 103 -10.13 -11.68 7.54
CA ILE A 103 -9.31 -12.41 8.52
C ILE A 103 -9.78 -12.23 9.96
N ASN A 104 -10.79 -11.38 10.18
CA ASN A 104 -11.39 -11.09 11.48
C ASN A 104 -10.39 -10.62 12.54
N GLN A 105 -9.47 -9.75 12.16
CA GLN A 105 -8.53 -9.10 13.11
C GLN A 105 -8.14 -7.71 12.64
N PRO A 106 -7.77 -6.80 13.57
CA PRO A 106 -7.33 -5.46 13.21
C PRO A 106 -5.98 -5.52 12.47
N LEU A 107 -5.82 -4.60 11.52
CA LEU A 107 -4.59 -4.37 10.79
C LEU A 107 -4.19 -2.91 10.91
N ARG A 108 -2.88 -2.67 10.94
CA ARG A 108 -2.28 -1.34 10.87
C ARG A 108 -1.39 -1.25 9.64
N MET A 109 -1.52 -0.20 8.88
CA MET A 109 -0.66 0.07 7.74
C MET A 109 -0.15 1.51 7.80
N VAL A 110 1.16 1.70 7.71
CA VAL A 110 1.75 3.01 7.46
C VAL A 110 2.13 3.13 5.99
N TYR A 111 2.06 4.35 5.44
CA TYR A 111 2.38 4.59 4.04
C TYR A 111 3.12 5.90 3.83
N ASP A 112 3.92 5.94 2.77
CA ASP A 112 4.70 7.11 2.37
C ASP A 112 4.73 7.27 0.84
N GLU A 113 4.31 8.44 0.35
CA GLU A 113 4.38 8.81 -1.06
C GLU A 113 5.18 10.13 -1.21
N PRO A 114 6.50 10.03 -1.39
CA PRO A 114 7.39 11.20 -1.43
C PRO A 114 7.18 12.08 -2.65
N GLY A 115 6.71 11.53 -3.77
CA GLY A 115 6.54 12.30 -5.01
C GLY A 115 5.45 13.37 -4.93
N MET A 116 4.36 13.10 -4.21
CA MET A 116 3.28 14.05 -3.93
C MET A 116 3.33 14.61 -2.51
N ASP A 117 4.36 14.27 -1.75
CA ASP A 117 4.65 14.77 -0.39
C ASP A 117 3.51 14.51 0.60
N PHE A 118 3.07 13.27 0.70
CA PHE A 118 2.16 12.83 1.75
C PHE A 118 2.54 11.48 2.37
N CYS A 119 2.16 11.29 3.61
CA CYS A 119 2.29 10.01 4.34
C CYS A 119 1.11 9.84 5.30
N GLY A 120 1.00 8.67 5.90
CA GLY A 120 -0.08 8.45 6.86
C GLY A 120 -0.10 7.07 7.49
N GLU A 121 -1.18 6.84 8.23
CA GLU A 121 -1.47 5.61 8.93
C GLU A 121 -2.92 5.20 8.70
N VAL A 122 -3.13 3.95 8.33
CA VAL A 122 -4.45 3.32 8.24
C VAL A 122 -4.62 2.34 9.39
N LEU A 123 -5.70 2.49 10.15
CA LEU A 123 -6.15 1.52 11.15
C LEU A 123 -7.41 0.85 10.62
N ALA A 124 -7.33 -0.43 10.29
CA ALA A 124 -8.42 -1.21 9.74
C ALA A 124 -8.97 -2.19 10.77
N TYR A 125 -10.29 -2.30 10.84
CA TYR A 125 -11.00 -3.05 11.88
C TYR A 125 -11.73 -4.27 11.32
N PRO A 126 -11.98 -5.32 12.17
CA PRO A 126 -12.67 -6.54 11.76
C PRO A 126 -14.09 -6.32 11.21
N ASP A 127 -14.75 -5.22 11.55
CA ASP A 127 -16.07 -4.87 11.02
C ASP A 127 -16.02 -4.27 9.58
N GLY A 128 -14.82 -4.13 9.02
CA GLY A 128 -14.61 -3.59 7.67
C GLY A 128 -14.49 -2.06 7.62
N THR A 129 -14.58 -1.38 8.77
CA THR A 129 -14.31 0.06 8.86
C THR A 129 -12.81 0.33 8.97
N TYR A 130 -12.40 1.57 8.68
CA TYR A 130 -11.02 2.01 8.85
C TYR A 130 -10.94 3.50 9.14
N GLU A 131 -9.83 3.90 9.72
CA GLU A 131 -9.42 5.29 9.90
C GLU A 131 -8.16 5.51 9.06
N ASP A 132 -8.11 6.62 8.32
CA ASP A 132 -6.95 7.02 7.52
C ASP A 132 -6.50 8.41 7.97
N ASN A 133 -5.36 8.46 8.65
CA ASN A 133 -4.74 9.69 9.14
C ASN A 133 -3.63 10.10 8.15
N CYS A 134 -3.99 10.91 7.16
CA CYS A 134 -3.08 11.40 6.12
C CYS A 134 -2.51 12.78 6.47
N TYR A 135 -1.22 12.96 6.22
CA TYR A 135 -0.48 14.20 6.45
C TYR A 135 0.18 14.67 5.15
N SER A 136 -0.11 15.90 4.75
CA SER A 136 0.49 16.56 3.60
C SER A 136 0.74 18.03 3.94
N PRO A 137 2.00 18.48 3.98
CA PRO A 137 3.23 17.75 3.66
C PRO A 137 3.59 16.67 4.69
N ARG A 138 4.45 15.71 4.30
CA ARG A 138 4.94 14.61 5.16
C ARG A 138 5.56 15.09 6.48
N GLY A 139 6.16 16.28 6.47
CA GLY A 139 6.76 16.90 7.64
C GLY A 139 5.78 17.27 8.75
N ASP A 140 4.47 17.32 8.45
CA ASP A 140 3.42 17.62 9.44
C ASP A 140 2.95 16.36 10.20
N ALA A 141 3.42 15.18 9.81
CA ALA A 141 3.12 13.95 10.52
C ALA A 141 3.74 13.95 11.94
N PRO A 142 3.13 13.25 12.90
CA PRO A 142 3.68 13.08 14.25
C PRO A 142 5.10 12.50 14.24
N ASP A 143 5.92 12.84 15.23
CA ASP A 143 7.32 12.44 15.33
C ASP A 143 7.50 10.92 15.20
N ASN A 144 6.70 10.14 15.90
CA ASN A 144 6.75 8.68 15.85
C ASN A 144 6.49 8.11 14.45
N LEU A 145 5.58 8.69 13.69
CA LEU A 145 5.29 8.26 12.32
C LEU A 145 6.42 8.66 11.36
N ARG A 146 6.98 9.87 11.52
CA ARG A 146 8.13 10.30 10.72
C ARG A 146 9.37 9.45 10.97
N GLU A 147 9.62 9.07 12.23
CA GLU A 147 10.71 8.15 12.60
C GLU A 147 10.51 6.77 11.98
N GLU A 148 9.31 6.19 12.10
CA GLU A 148 8.97 4.88 11.52
C GLU A 148 9.15 4.84 10.00
N LEU A 149 8.75 5.91 9.30
CA LEU A 149 8.88 6.06 7.86
C LEU A 149 10.24 6.62 7.42
N MET A 150 11.16 6.90 8.34
CA MET A 150 12.51 7.43 8.09
C MET A 150 12.53 8.77 7.33
N ILE A 151 11.48 9.57 7.43
CA ILE A 151 11.30 10.81 6.66
C ILE A 151 12.38 11.86 7.01
N ASP A 152 12.72 11.99 8.29
CA ASP A 152 13.71 12.97 8.75
C ASP A 152 15.15 12.58 8.39
N GLU A 153 15.43 11.29 8.23
CA GLU A 153 16.74 10.79 7.77
C GLU A 153 16.95 11.08 6.29
N GLU A 154 15.92 10.92 5.48
CA GLU A 154 15.95 11.26 4.05
C GLU A 154 16.27 12.74 3.82
N LYS A 155 15.68 13.63 4.62
CA LYS A 155 15.99 15.07 4.56
C LYS A 155 17.45 15.36 4.85
N LYS A 156 18.03 14.77 5.89
CA LYS A 156 19.46 14.94 6.26
C LYS A 156 20.39 14.45 5.16
N LEU A 157 20.06 13.32 4.52
CA LEU A 157 20.83 12.81 3.39
C LEU A 157 20.82 13.80 2.20
N ASN A 158 19.64 14.30 1.84
CA ASN A 158 19.49 15.23 0.72
C ASN A 158 20.17 16.60 0.96
N GLU A 159 20.24 17.06 2.20
CA GLU A 159 20.95 18.29 2.56
C GLU A 159 22.48 18.14 2.49
N ASN A 160 23.01 16.94 2.77
CA ASN A 160 24.46 16.67 2.72
C ASN A 160 25.02 16.51 1.29
N PHE A 161 24.15 16.36 0.28
CA PHE A 161 24.52 16.25 -1.14
C PHE A 161 24.32 17.56 -1.94
N LYS A 162 23.98 18.67 -1.29
CA LYS A 162 23.94 20.02 -1.89
C LYS A 162 25.22 20.77 -1.60
#